data_8e1919cdcc60a30a55a65c29814edef0
#
_entry.id   8e1919cdcc60a30a55a65c29814edef0
#
_cell.length_a   1.000
_cell.length_b   1.000
_cell.length_c   1.000
_cell.angle_alpha   90.00
_cell.angle_beta   90.00
_cell.angle_gamma   90.00
#
_symmetry.space_group_name_H-M   'P 1'
#
loop_
_entity.id
_entity.type
_entity.pdbx_description
1 polymer ?
#
loop_
_entity_poly.entity_id
_entity_poly.type
_entity_poly.pdbx_seq_one_letter_code
_entity_poly.pdbx_strand_id
1 'polypeptide(L)'
;DPIIEQARSALSAHYRDELGETFRTVGMCLYRGGQDSVAWHGDRFGRGATHDTMVAIVSIGAPRALLLRPRNGGPSIRHVVGHGDLLVMGGSCQRTWDHCVPKTSASGPRISMQFRTRGVR
;
A
#
# COMPACT_ATOMS: atom_id res chain seq x y z
N ASP A 1 -7.31 -3.32 -17.64
CA ASP A 1 -6.23 -2.58 -18.30
C ASP A 1 -4.99 -3.45 -18.44
N PRO A 2 -4.44 -3.62 -19.66
CA PRO A 2 -3.27 -4.49 -19.87
C PRO A 2 -2.04 -4.09 -19.05
N ILE A 3 -1.82 -2.81 -18.80
CA ILE A 3 -0.65 -2.33 -18.02
C ILE A 3 -0.79 -2.73 -16.56
N ILE A 4 -1.98 -2.61 -15.99
CA ILE A 4 -2.24 -3.03 -14.61
C ILE A 4 -2.06 -4.54 -14.46
N GLU A 5 -2.54 -5.32 -15.43
CA GLU A 5 -2.38 -6.77 -15.44
C GLU A 5 -0.91 -7.18 -15.58
N GLN A 6 -0.13 -6.47 -16.40
CA GLN A 6 1.30 -6.68 -16.52
C GLN A 6 2.03 -6.38 -15.20
N ALA A 7 1.65 -5.30 -14.52
CA ALA A 7 2.22 -4.95 -13.21
C ALA A 7 1.90 -6.02 -12.17
N ARG A 8 0.65 -6.48 -12.10
CA ARG A 8 0.23 -7.55 -11.19
C ARG A 8 1.04 -8.84 -11.44
N SER A 9 1.20 -9.22 -12.69
CA SER A 9 1.96 -10.40 -13.10
C SER A 9 3.43 -10.28 -12.74
N ALA A 10 4.04 -9.12 -13.02
CA ALA A 10 5.46 -8.87 -12.72
C ALA A 10 5.74 -8.88 -11.21
N LEU A 11 4.88 -8.26 -10.41
CA LEU A 11 5.00 -8.25 -8.96
C LEU A 11 4.79 -9.65 -8.39
N SER A 12 3.84 -10.42 -8.91
CA SER A 12 3.61 -11.80 -8.49
C SER A 12 4.83 -12.68 -8.77
N ALA A 13 5.46 -12.52 -9.92
CA ALA A 13 6.67 -13.26 -10.28
C ALA A 13 7.85 -12.87 -9.38
N HIS A 14 8.03 -11.57 -9.13
CA HIS A 14 9.15 -11.07 -8.33
C HIS A 14 9.10 -11.56 -6.88
N TYR A 15 7.91 -11.58 -6.27
CA TYR A 15 7.72 -11.96 -4.88
C TYR A 15 7.24 -13.41 -4.69
N ARG A 16 7.30 -14.23 -5.74
CA ARG A 16 6.79 -15.59 -5.72
C ARG A 16 7.35 -16.44 -4.58
N ASP A 17 8.65 -16.37 -4.37
CA ASP A 17 9.33 -17.20 -3.37
C ASP A 17 8.94 -16.80 -1.94
N GLU A 18 8.74 -15.50 -1.69
CA GLU A 18 8.29 -15.00 -0.40
C GLU A 18 6.82 -15.30 -0.14
N LEU A 19 5.97 -15.04 -1.13
CA LEU A 19 4.51 -15.12 -0.97
C LEU A 19 3.96 -16.53 -1.09
N GLY A 20 4.52 -17.36 -1.97
CA GLY A 20 3.93 -18.64 -2.32
C GLY A 20 2.58 -18.54 -3.04
N GLU A 21 2.17 -17.36 -3.44
CA GLU A 21 0.90 -17.10 -4.14
C GLU A 21 1.01 -15.83 -4.99
N THR A 22 0.01 -15.57 -5.81
CA THR A 22 -0.01 -14.38 -6.66
C THR A 22 -0.80 -13.24 -6.03
N PHE A 23 -0.52 -12.01 -6.45
CA PHE A 23 -1.43 -10.89 -6.20
C PHE A 23 -2.70 -11.10 -7.02
N ARG A 24 -3.85 -10.93 -6.39
CA ARG A 24 -5.16 -11.25 -6.97
C ARG A 24 -6.00 -10.03 -7.27
N THR A 25 -5.91 -8.99 -6.44
CA THR A 25 -6.74 -7.80 -6.55
C THR A 25 -5.90 -6.56 -6.69
N VAL A 26 -6.46 -5.56 -7.37
CA VAL A 26 -5.87 -4.24 -7.49
C VAL A 26 -6.91 -3.21 -7.07
N GLY A 27 -6.64 -2.50 -5.98
CA GLY A 27 -7.41 -1.34 -5.57
C GLY A 27 -6.77 -0.06 -6.08
N MET A 28 -7.56 0.98 -6.26
CA MET A 28 -7.05 2.29 -6.65
C MET A 28 -7.64 3.37 -5.75
N CYS A 29 -6.78 4.30 -5.31
CA CYS A 29 -7.19 5.49 -4.59
C CYS A 29 -6.75 6.71 -5.37
N LEU A 30 -7.72 7.57 -5.69
CA LEU A 30 -7.43 8.86 -6.31
C LEU A 30 -7.33 9.93 -5.23
N TYR A 31 -6.20 10.62 -5.21
CA TYR A 31 -5.98 11.81 -4.39
C TYR A 31 -6.00 13.01 -5.34
N ARG A 32 -7.04 13.84 -5.26
CA ARG A 32 -7.21 14.99 -6.15
C ARG A 32 -6.22 16.09 -5.83
N GLY A 33 -5.83 16.18 -4.56
CA GLY A 33 -4.87 17.14 -4.06
C GLY A 33 -4.53 16.84 -2.61
N GLY A 34 -3.90 17.78 -1.93
CA GLY A 34 -3.45 17.59 -0.56
C GLY A 34 -4.55 17.42 0.49
N GLN A 35 -5.79 17.79 0.16
CA GLN A 35 -6.95 17.63 1.05
C GLN A 35 -7.44 16.18 1.16
N ASP A 36 -7.16 15.35 0.17
CA ASP A 36 -7.51 13.94 0.23
C ASP A 36 -6.48 13.19 1.06
N SER A 37 -6.95 12.28 1.90
CA SER A 37 -6.12 11.60 2.87
C SER A 37 -6.68 10.21 3.19
N VAL A 38 -5.85 9.41 3.84
CA VAL A 38 -6.26 8.11 4.39
C VAL A 38 -5.84 8.09 5.85
N ALA A 39 -6.80 7.84 6.73
CA ALA A 39 -6.57 7.77 8.18
C ALA A 39 -5.72 6.54 8.55
N TRP A 40 -5.19 6.56 9.77
CA TRP A 40 -4.44 5.43 10.30
C TRP A 40 -5.26 4.13 10.25
N HIS A 41 -4.71 3.12 9.60
CA HIS A 41 -5.35 1.80 9.45
C HIS A 41 -4.33 0.74 9.07
N GLY A 42 -4.76 -0.51 9.09
CA GLY A 42 -4.09 -1.65 8.47
C GLY A 42 -5.13 -2.50 7.76
N ASP A 43 -4.71 -3.31 6.80
CA ASP A 43 -5.60 -4.24 6.08
C ASP A 43 -5.85 -5.47 6.97
N ARG A 44 -6.65 -5.27 8.03
CA ARG A 44 -6.91 -6.27 9.07
C ARG A 44 -8.25 -6.99 8.91
N PHE A 45 -8.95 -6.78 7.83
CA PHE A 45 -10.11 -7.59 7.46
C PHE A 45 -9.64 -8.78 6.62
N GLY A 46 -10.30 -9.93 6.77
CA GLY A 46 -9.90 -11.15 6.08
C GLY A 46 -8.56 -11.68 6.58
N ARG A 47 -7.73 -12.17 5.67
CA ARG A 47 -6.45 -12.83 6.00
C ARG A 47 -5.45 -11.93 6.69
N GLY A 48 -5.49 -10.63 6.44
CA GLY A 48 -4.59 -9.67 7.07
C GLY A 48 -4.74 -9.58 8.58
N ALA A 49 -5.85 -10.04 9.14
CA ALA A 49 -6.09 -10.06 10.57
C ALA A 49 -5.28 -11.13 11.30
N THR A 50 -4.94 -12.24 10.64
CA THR A 50 -4.38 -13.44 11.28
C THR A 50 -3.11 -13.98 10.63
N HIS A 51 -2.80 -13.58 9.41
CA HIS A 51 -1.67 -14.12 8.63
C HIS A 51 -0.73 -13.02 8.21
N ASP A 52 0.53 -13.37 8.02
CA ASP A 52 1.47 -12.53 7.32
C ASP A 52 1.02 -12.40 5.87
N THR A 53 1.04 -11.16 5.36
CA THR A 53 0.56 -10.85 4.02
C THR A 53 1.51 -9.87 3.36
N MET A 54 1.20 -9.50 2.12
CA MET A 54 1.94 -8.47 1.42
C MET A 54 0.97 -7.58 0.67
N VAL A 55 1.15 -6.28 0.82
CA VAL A 55 0.47 -5.27 0.01
C VAL A 55 1.55 -4.48 -0.72
N ALA A 56 1.47 -4.46 -2.04
CA ALA A 56 2.39 -3.69 -2.88
C ALA A 56 1.67 -2.45 -3.40
N ILE A 57 2.27 -1.28 -3.20
CA ILE A 57 1.70 0.00 -3.63
C ILE A 57 2.57 0.57 -4.72
N VAL A 58 1.97 0.87 -5.87
CA VAL A 58 2.59 1.64 -6.95
C VAL A 58 1.95 3.02 -6.97
N SER A 59 2.77 4.06 -6.94
CA SER A 59 2.31 5.45 -6.88
C SER A 59 2.53 6.14 -8.22
N ILE A 60 1.55 6.90 -8.68
CA ILE A 60 1.61 7.66 -9.93
C ILE A 60 1.14 9.08 -9.64
N GLY A 61 1.90 10.07 -10.12
CA GLY A 61 1.58 11.48 -9.96
C GLY A 61 2.35 12.16 -8.83
N ALA A 62 1.72 13.10 -8.15
CA ALA A 62 2.38 13.90 -7.13
C ALA A 62 2.87 13.07 -5.95
N PRO A 63 4.03 13.40 -5.36
CA PRO A 63 4.52 12.69 -4.18
C PRO A 63 3.65 12.96 -2.96
N ARG A 64 3.48 11.93 -2.13
CA ARG A 64 2.77 12.04 -0.86
C ARG A 64 3.55 11.27 0.21
N ALA A 65 3.50 11.79 1.43
CA ALA A 65 4.03 11.06 2.57
C ALA A 65 3.11 9.89 2.91
N LEU A 66 3.72 8.73 3.20
CA LEU A 66 3.06 7.59 3.83
C LEU A 66 3.73 7.37 5.17
N LEU A 67 2.95 7.36 6.23
CA LEU A 67 3.44 7.18 7.58
C LEU A 67 3.08 5.78 8.07
N LEU A 68 4.00 5.17 8.80
CA LEU A 68 3.80 3.87 9.43
C LEU A 68 4.12 3.99 10.92
N ARG A 69 3.32 3.36 11.76
CA ARG A 69 3.60 3.30 13.20
C ARG A 69 3.21 1.94 13.78
N PRO A 70 3.96 1.44 14.79
CA PRO A 70 3.53 0.24 15.51
C PRO A 70 2.20 0.49 16.22
N ARG A 71 1.29 -0.49 16.18
CA ARG A 71 -0.01 -0.40 16.88
C ARG A 71 0.14 -0.27 18.39
N ASN A 72 1.20 -0.87 18.94
CA ASN A 72 1.44 -0.87 20.39
C ASN A 72 2.18 0.39 20.87
N GLY A 73 2.37 1.36 20.01
CA GLY A 73 3.06 2.60 20.33
C GLY A 73 4.51 2.58 19.89
N GLY A 74 5.07 3.77 19.77
CA GLY A 74 6.42 3.98 19.27
C GLY A 74 6.45 5.05 18.18
N PRO A 75 7.64 5.43 17.71
CA PRO A 75 7.76 6.50 16.72
C PRO A 75 7.24 6.09 15.35
N SER A 76 6.69 7.06 14.62
CA SER A 76 6.29 6.88 13.24
C SER A 76 7.50 6.89 12.31
N ILE A 77 7.39 6.10 11.23
CA ILE A 77 8.33 6.12 10.11
C ILE A 77 7.65 6.83 8.95
N ARG A 78 8.37 7.71 8.27
CA ARG A 78 7.85 8.49 7.16
C ARG A 78 8.57 8.12 5.86
N HIS A 79 7.80 7.74 4.84
CA HIS A 79 8.30 7.55 3.49
C HIS A 79 7.57 8.51 2.55
N VAL A 80 8.30 9.19 1.67
CA VAL A 80 7.69 9.95 0.59
C VAL A 80 7.65 9.05 -0.64
N VAL A 81 6.44 8.81 -1.13
CA VAL A 81 6.19 7.94 -2.28
C VAL A 81 5.86 8.82 -3.48
N GLY A 82 6.74 8.83 -4.46
CA GLY A 82 6.63 9.66 -5.65
C GLY A 82 6.22 8.89 -6.89
N HIS A 83 6.23 9.57 -8.04
CA HIS A 83 5.82 8.99 -9.30
C HIS A 83 6.68 7.78 -9.69
N GLY A 84 6.02 6.64 -9.90
CA GLY A 84 6.68 5.39 -10.28
C GLY A 84 7.28 4.62 -9.12
N ASP A 85 7.16 5.09 -7.89
CA ASP A 85 7.71 4.39 -6.73
C ASP A 85 6.85 3.18 -6.37
N LEU A 86 7.55 2.14 -5.92
CA LEU A 86 6.97 0.93 -5.34
C LEU A 86 7.27 0.90 -3.85
N LEU A 87 6.22 0.74 -3.04
CA LEU A 87 6.35 0.52 -1.60
C LEU A 87 5.66 -0.79 -1.25
N VAL A 88 6.36 -1.65 -0.52
CA VAL A 88 5.84 -2.98 -0.16
C VAL A 88 5.76 -3.10 1.35
N MET A 89 4.57 -3.46 1.83
CA MET A 89 4.31 -3.76 3.24
C MET A 89 4.10 -5.27 3.37
N GLY A 90 5.13 -5.95 3.85
CA GLY A 90 5.13 -7.41 3.99
C GLY A 90 5.13 -7.89 5.43
N GLY A 91 5.16 -9.20 5.61
CA GLY A 91 5.21 -9.84 6.91
C GLY A 91 3.99 -9.51 7.76
N SER A 92 4.22 -9.10 9.01
CA SER A 92 3.15 -8.78 9.95
C SER A 92 2.64 -7.35 9.83
N CYS A 93 3.06 -6.59 8.83
CA CYS A 93 2.79 -5.15 8.74
C CYS A 93 1.30 -4.81 8.89
N GLN A 94 0.41 -5.57 8.26
CA GLN A 94 -1.02 -5.30 8.34
C GLN A 94 -1.62 -5.63 9.71
N ARG A 95 -1.03 -6.54 10.47
CA ARG A 95 -1.52 -6.94 11.80
C ARG A 95 -0.97 -6.06 12.91
N THR A 96 0.28 -5.65 12.81
CA THR A 96 1.03 -5.05 13.93
C THR A 96 1.38 -3.59 13.71
N TRP A 97 1.13 -3.05 12.52
CA TRP A 97 1.39 -1.66 12.16
C TRP A 97 0.14 -1.01 11.59
N ASP A 98 0.02 0.29 11.81
CA ASP A 98 -0.92 1.13 11.08
C ASP A 98 -0.18 2.03 10.11
N HIS A 99 -0.84 2.41 9.02
CA HIS A 99 -0.30 3.36 8.07
C HIS A 99 -1.36 4.40 7.70
N CYS A 100 -0.91 5.54 7.23
CA CYS A 100 -1.79 6.61 6.77
C CYS A 100 -1.12 7.44 5.69
N VAL A 101 -1.95 8.19 4.97
CA VAL A 101 -1.51 9.26 4.08
C VAL A 101 -2.11 10.55 4.62
N PRO A 102 -1.33 11.39 5.33
CA PRO A 102 -1.88 12.59 5.95
C PRO A 102 -2.18 13.67 4.94
N LYS A 103 -3.10 14.57 5.30
CA LYS A 103 -3.34 15.79 4.53
C LYS A 103 -2.08 16.63 4.46
N THR A 104 -1.96 17.40 3.36
CA THR A 104 -0.86 18.33 3.16
C THR A 104 -1.39 19.61 2.53
N SER A 105 -0.69 20.72 2.75
CA SER A 105 -1.14 22.03 2.32
C SER A 105 -1.10 22.22 0.80
N ALA A 106 -0.18 21.55 0.12
CA ALA A 106 -0.03 21.68 -1.32
C ALA A 106 0.42 20.34 -1.91
N SER A 107 -0.38 19.82 -2.84
CA SER A 107 -0.05 18.61 -3.60
C SER A 107 -0.90 18.56 -4.85
N GLY A 108 -0.33 18.08 -5.95
CA GLY A 108 -1.06 17.76 -7.16
C GLY A 108 -1.82 16.43 -7.05
N PRO A 109 -2.46 15.99 -8.13
CA PRO A 109 -3.19 14.73 -8.14
C PRO A 109 -2.25 13.53 -8.10
N ARG A 110 -2.74 12.46 -7.49
CA ARG A 110 -2.02 11.20 -7.33
C ARG A 110 -2.98 10.02 -7.41
N ILE A 111 -2.52 8.93 -8.02
CA ILE A 111 -3.20 7.63 -7.94
C ILE A 111 -2.28 6.66 -7.22
N SER A 112 -2.84 5.96 -6.25
CA SER A 112 -2.18 4.84 -5.57
C SER A 112 -2.85 3.54 -6.01
N MET A 113 -2.06 2.59 -6.49
CA MET A 113 -2.54 1.25 -6.86
C MET A 113 -2.07 0.27 -5.81
N GLN A 114 -3.01 -0.43 -5.16
CA GLN A 114 -2.70 -1.43 -4.13
C GLN A 114 -2.92 -2.83 -4.68
N PHE A 115 -1.85 -3.61 -4.73
CA PHE A 115 -1.91 -5.01 -5.14
C PHE A 115 -1.96 -5.87 -3.89
N ARG A 116 -2.98 -6.73 -3.79
CA ARG A 116 -3.22 -7.59 -2.62
C ARG A 116 -3.37 -9.04 -3.05
N THR A 117 -2.98 -9.94 -2.15
CA THR A 117 -3.21 -11.37 -2.33
C THR A 117 -4.65 -11.73 -1.96
N ARG A 118 -5.03 -12.98 -2.17
CA ARG A 118 -6.38 -13.46 -1.92
C ARG A 118 -6.83 -13.18 -0.48
N GLY A 119 -8.03 -12.61 -0.34
CA GLY A 119 -8.66 -12.41 0.97
C GLY A 119 -8.00 -11.34 1.85
N VAL A 120 -7.12 -10.50 1.32
CA VAL A 120 -6.52 -9.36 2.02
C VAL A 120 -7.28 -8.10 1.65
N ARG A 121 -7.70 -7.33 2.68
CA ARG A 121 -8.46 -6.10 2.51
C ARG A 121 -8.53 -5.27 3.80
#